data_dc914d9ad0144797a4387d7dad19d138
#
_entry.id   dc914d9ad0144797a4387d7dad19d138
#
_cell.length_a   1.000
_cell.length_b   1.000
_cell.length_c   1.000
_cell.angle_alpha   90.00
_cell.angle_beta   90.00
_cell.angle_gamma   90.00
#
_symmetry.space_group_name_H-M   'P 1'
#
loop_
_entity.id
_entity.type
_entity.pdbx_description
1 polymer ?
#
loop_
_entity_poly.entity_id
_entity_poly.type
_entity_poly.pdbx_seq_one_letter_code
_entity_poly.pdbx_strand_id
1 'polypeptide(L)' 'MLIDLRGLNHPEHLQKLRTHFEGLCTVYEDVEVLLDNNKENLRKLEMYISSFRGKYTISSEGSLTVVKILAPFSLCG' A
#
# COMPACT_ATOMS: atom_id res chain seq x y z
N MET A 1 0.80 2.00 11.24
CA MET A 1 0.14 0.74 10.81
C MET A 1 1.07 0.00 9.87
N LEU A 2 1.25 -1.29 10.09
CA LEU A 2 2.09 -2.12 9.23
C LEU A 2 1.24 -3.22 8.59
N ILE A 3 1.29 -3.33 7.27
CA ILE A 3 0.53 -4.32 6.53
C ILE A 3 1.50 -5.15 5.70
N ASP A 4 1.52 -6.47 5.93
CA ASP A 4 2.40 -7.39 5.24
C ASP A 4 1.66 -8.03 4.06
N LEU A 5 2.08 -7.69 2.84
CA LEU A 5 1.51 -8.24 1.62
C LEU A 5 2.48 -9.19 0.90
N ARG A 6 3.55 -9.62 1.58
CA ARG A 6 4.51 -10.54 0.99
C ARG A 6 3.85 -11.89 0.66
N GLY A 7 4.28 -12.49 -0.42
CA GLY A 7 3.74 -13.77 -0.88
C GLY A 7 2.46 -13.66 -1.68
N LEU A 8 1.90 -12.48 -1.81
CA LEU A 8 0.68 -12.24 -2.57
C LEU A 8 1.00 -11.57 -3.89
N ASN A 9 0.31 -12.00 -4.94
CA ASN A 9 0.43 -11.41 -6.27
C ASN A 9 -0.83 -10.63 -6.62
N HIS A 10 -0.71 -9.75 -7.63
CA HIS A 10 -1.87 -9.03 -8.13
C HIS A 10 -2.95 -10.02 -8.63
N PRO A 11 -4.23 -9.83 -8.28
CA PRO A 11 -4.82 -8.72 -7.53
C PRO A 11 -4.93 -8.95 -6.01
N GLU A 12 -4.47 -10.08 -5.50
CA GLU A 12 -4.71 -10.48 -4.10
C GLU A 12 -4.08 -9.53 -3.09
N HIS A 13 -2.90 -8.99 -3.40
CA HIS A 13 -2.24 -8.03 -2.52
C HIS A 13 -3.09 -6.76 -2.32
N LEU A 14 -3.74 -6.27 -3.39
CA LEU A 14 -4.61 -5.11 -3.28
C LEU A 14 -5.92 -5.44 -2.56
N GLN A 15 -6.43 -6.64 -2.75
CA GLN A 15 -7.63 -7.09 -2.04
C GLN A 15 -7.39 -7.12 -0.54
N LYS A 16 -6.25 -7.64 -0.11
CA LYS A 16 -5.88 -7.66 1.30
C LYS A 16 -5.71 -6.25 1.86
N LEU A 17 -5.06 -5.37 1.11
CA LEU A 17 -4.88 -3.99 1.52
C LEU A 17 -6.22 -3.27 1.67
N ARG A 18 -7.12 -3.43 0.72
CA ARG A 18 -8.45 -2.84 0.78
C ARG A 18 -9.25 -3.34 1.98
N THR A 19 -9.09 -4.60 2.35
CA THR A 19 -9.75 -5.16 3.53
C THR A 19 -9.30 -4.44 4.80
N HIS A 20 -8.01 -4.10 4.90
CA HIS A 20 -7.50 -3.31 6.03
C HIS A 20 -8.09 -1.90 6.08
N PHE A 21 -8.44 -1.34 4.95
CA PHE A 21 -9.00 0.01 4.86
C PHE A 21 -10.53 0.03 4.86
N GLU A 22 -11.17 -1.13 4.88
CA GLU A 22 -12.61 -1.23 4.83
C GLU A 22 -13.26 -0.48 6.00
N GLY A 23 -14.24 0.37 5.69
CA GLY A 23 -14.92 1.17 6.69
C GLY A 23 -14.20 2.45 7.09
N LEU A 24 -13.00 2.71 6.54
CA LEU A 24 -12.26 3.94 6.82
C LEU A 24 -12.45 4.95 5.71
N CYS A 25 -12.72 6.20 6.07
CA CYS A 25 -12.74 7.32 5.11
C CYS A 25 -11.42 8.04 5.08
N THR A 26 -10.91 8.42 6.24
CA THR A 26 -9.64 9.15 6.36
C THR A 26 -8.70 8.38 7.29
N VAL A 27 -7.46 8.29 6.88
CA VAL A 27 -6.40 7.64 7.65
C VAL A 27 -5.45 8.72 8.16
N TYR A 28 -5.22 8.75 9.46
CA TYR A 28 -4.43 9.78 10.13
C TYR A 28 -3.05 9.31 10.56
N GLU A 29 -2.70 8.07 10.32
CA GLU A 29 -1.36 7.55 10.60
C GLU A 29 -0.73 6.99 9.33
N ASP A 30 0.60 7.04 9.26
CA ASP A 30 1.31 6.48 8.12
C ASP A 30 1.12 4.96 8.08
N VAL A 31 1.01 4.43 6.87
CA VAL A 31 0.82 3.00 6.64
C VAL A 31 2.04 2.45 5.93
N GLU A 32 2.73 1.51 6.55
CA GLU A 32 3.86 0.82 5.92
C GLU A 32 3.36 -0.49 5.33
N VAL A 33 3.62 -0.68 4.05
CA VAL A 33 3.23 -1.87 3.32
C VAL A 33 4.48 -2.65 2.91
N LEU A 34 4.53 -3.91 3.29
CA LEU A 34 5.65 -4.79 2.92
C LEU A 34 5.30 -5.59 1.68
N LEU A 35 6.17 -5.56 0.68
CA LEU A 35 6.01 -6.31 -0.57
C LEU A 35 7.27 -7.12 -0.87
N ASP A 36 7.11 -8.21 -1.59
CA ASP A 36 8.25 -8.84 -2.25
C ASP A 36 8.77 -7.92 -3.37
N ASN A 37 10.03 -8.11 -3.78
CA ASN A 37 10.61 -7.34 -4.88
C ASN A 37 10.00 -7.78 -6.22
N ASN A 38 8.76 -7.39 -6.44
CA ASN A 38 8.01 -7.66 -7.67
C ASN A 38 7.56 -6.33 -8.25
N LYS A 39 8.11 -5.98 -9.40
CA LYS A 39 7.84 -4.69 -10.05
C LYS A 39 6.38 -4.52 -10.42
N GLU A 40 5.71 -5.58 -10.83
CA GLU A 40 4.31 -5.51 -11.19
C GLU A 40 3.43 -5.22 -9.97
N ASN A 41 3.68 -5.93 -8.88
CA ASN A 41 2.93 -5.70 -7.63
C ASN A 41 3.15 -4.29 -7.11
N LEU A 42 4.38 -3.80 -7.17
CA LEU A 42 4.70 -2.43 -6.77
C LEU A 42 3.97 -1.41 -7.64
N ARG A 43 4.01 -1.60 -8.96
CA ARG A 43 3.33 -0.71 -9.89
C ARG A 43 1.83 -0.65 -9.63
N LYS A 44 1.20 -1.80 -9.39
CA LYS A 44 -0.24 -1.85 -9.10
C LYS A 44 -0.57 -1.16 -7.79
N LEU A 45 0.29 -1.31 -6.79
CA LEU A 45 0.10 -0.60 -5.52
C LEU A 45 0.24 0.91 -5.72
N GLU A 46 1.23 1.36 -6.49
CA GLU A 46 1.39 2.78 -6.80
C GLU A 46 0.16 3.34 -7.50
N MET A 47 -0.40 2.61 -8.46
CA MET A 47 -1.61 3.01 -9.15
C MET A 47 -2.80 3.13 -8.18
N TYR A 48 -2.91 2.19 -7.25
CA TYR A 48 -3.95 2.23 -6.24
C TYR A 48 -3.81 3.47 -5.35
N ILE A 49 -2.61 3.74 -4.84
CA ILE A 49 -2.36 4.92 -4.01
C ILE A 49 -2.67 6.21 -4.79
N SER A 50 -2.29 6.26 -6.05
CA SER A 50 -2.56 7.42 -6.91
C SER A 50 -4.05 7.62 -7.15
N SER A 51 -4.84 6.56 -7.11
CA SER A 51 -6.29 6.65 -7.34
C SER A 51 -7.00 7.49 -6.27
N PHE A 52 -6.46 7.56 -5.06
CA PHE A 52 -6.99 8.43 -4.00
C PHE A 52 -6.07 9.62 -3.71
N ARG A 53 -5.14 9.91 -4.63
CA ARG A 53 -4.19 11.03 -4.55
C ARG A 53 -3.30 10.98 -3.30
N GLY A 54 -2.96 9.77 -2.87
CA GLY A 54 -2.07 9.57 -1.74
C GLY A 54 -0.62 9.90 -2.09
N LYS A 55 0.15 10.23 -1.06
CA LYS A 55 1.58 10.42 -1.15
C LYS A 55 2.27 9.23 -0.51
N TYR A 56 3.40 8.82 -1.06
CA TYR A 56 4.10 7.65 -0.54
C TYR A 56 5.60 7.75 -0.81
N THR A 57 6.35 6.97 -0.06
CA THR A 57 7.79 6.78 -0.28
C THR A 57 8.06 5.30 -0.44
N ILE A 58 9.12 4.96 -1.17
CA ILE A 58 9.51 3.58 -1.42
C ILE A 58 10.94 3.38 -0.94
N SER A 59 11.17 2.30 -0.21
CA SER A 59 12.53 1.88 0.15
C SER A 59 12.67 0.38 -0.09
N SER A 60 13.88 -0.07 -0.36
CA SER A 60 14.18 -1.49 -0.61
C SER A 60 15.31 -1.94 0.29
N GLU A 61 15.13 -3.10 0.92
CA GLU A 61 16.15 -3.73 1.76
C GLU A 61 16.21 -5.21 1.39
N GLY A 62 17.28 -5.63 0.71
CA GLY A 62 17.42 -7.00 0.25
C GLY A 62 16.28 -7.39 -0.69
N SER A 63 15.54 -8.43 -0.34
CA SER A 63 14.40 -8.90 -1.12
C SER A 63 13.07 -8.25 -0.71
N LEU A 64 13.13 -7.25 0.19
CA LEU A 64 11.94 -6.60 0.73
C LEU A 64 11.79 -5.21 0.16
N THR A 65 10.57 -4.87 -0.28
CA THR A 65 10.20 -3.51 -0.67
C THR A 65 9.21 -2.96 0.35
N VAL A 66 9.49 -1.78 0.88
CA VAL A 66 8.61 -1.09 1.83
C VAL A 66 8.04 0.15 1.18
N VAL A 67 6.71 0.23 1.13
CA VAL A 67 6.00 1.41 0.65
C VAL A 67 5.33 2.06 1.84
N LYS A 68 5.72 3.29 2.13
CA LYS A 68 5.13 4.05 3.23
C LYS A 68 4.15 5.05 2.66
N ILE A 69 2.87 4.86 2.97
CA ILE A 69 1.80 5.77 2.56
C ILE A 69 1.68 6.84 3.63
N LEU A 70 1.86 8.09 3.24
CA LEU A 70 1.93 9.20 4.17
C LEU A 70 0.54 9.71 4.56
N ALA A 71 0.34 9.89 5.86
CA ALA A 71 -0.91 10.45 6.40
C ALA A 71 -0.84 11.98 6.40
N PRO A 72 -1.99 12.67 6.40
CA PRO A 72 -3.32 12.09 6.25
C PRO A 72 -3.66 11.80 4.80
N PHE A 73 -4.48 10.78 4.56
CA PHE A 73 -5.01 10.52 3.23
C PHE A 73 -6.47 10.08 3.33
N SER A 74 -7.24 10.41 2.28
CA SER A 74 -8.67 10.11 2.25
C SER A 74 -8.97 9.03 1.21
N LEU A 75 -9.73 8.03 1.63
CA LEU A 75 -10.17 6.92 0.78
C LEU A 75 -11.58 7.16 0.23
N CYS A 76 -12.32 8.07 0.85
CA CYS A 76 -13.66 8.45 0.41
C CYS A 76 -13.54 9.66 -0.50
N GLY A 77 -13.80 9.43 -1.76
CA GLY A 77 -13.93 10.42 -2.82
C GLY A 77 -13.33 11.76 -2.64
#